data_75b21362bd9f2c46b3bea4f3a4524c3c
#
_entry.id   75b21362bd9f2c46b3bea4f3a4524c3c
#
_cell.length_a   1.000
_cell.length_b   1.000
_cell.length_c   1.000
_cell.angle_alpha   90.00
_cell.angle_beta   90.00
_cell.angle_gamma   90.00
#
_symmetry.space_group_name_H-M   'P 1'
#
loop_
_entity.id
_entity.type
_entity.pdbx_description
1 polymer ?
#
loop_
_entity_poly.entity_id
_entity_poly.type
_entity_poly.pdbx_seq_one_letter_code
_entity_poly.pdbx_strand_id
1 'polypeptide(L)'
;MKRYYTAWILGLLLSANSASAAVLATVNGDEITSDEVNKVLMEGTQGRFDSLPADKQNELRQRIIEGMIAQELVYDDAQKIGVLDSKEYKQELEALVNRLKVQLAAKVWEQQQFEAIKVDAKEVKAYFDANPEEFVDKEKIHARHILVKTEGEAQSIIKSMKALSGDKLRNEFIAQAKSKSTGPSAAKGGDLGYFPRGQMVPSFNDAAFAMKEGAISSTPVQSQFGYHVIYIEDKKPAKKLGFDEVKNFIEQRLKMDKFKATMEKKMSDLRAKAKITYTK
;
A
#
# COMPACT_ATOMS: atom_id res chain seq x y z
N MET A 1 20.05 -41.60 25.25
CA MET A 1 21.14 -42.16 24.40
C MET A 1 21.84 -40.98 23.71
N LYS A 2 23.06 -40.69 24.15
CA LYS A 2 23.88 -39.62 23.59
C LYS A 2 24.37 -40.02 22.19
N ARG A 3 24.01 -39.29 21.18
CA ARG A 3 24.56 -39.44 19.81
C ARG A 3 25.72 -38.48 19.64
N TYR A 4 26.95 -38.98 19.68
CA TYR A 4 28.15 -38.29 19.26
C TYR A 4 28.18 -38.29 17.71
N TYR A 5 28.20 -37.13 17.09
CA TYR A 5 28.61 -36.97 15.71
C TYR A 5 29.97 -36.27 15.70
N THR A 6 31.02 -37.07 15.51
CA THR A 6 32.33 -36.58 15.08
C THR A 6 32.25 -36.31 13.57
N ALA A 7 32.35 -35.07 13.17
CA ALA A 7 32.59 -34.70 11.79
C ALA A 7 33.83 -33.81 11.72
N TRP A 8 34.84 -34.32 11.05
CA TRP A 8 36.00 -33.58 10.59
C TRP A 8 35.58 -32.64 9.47
N ILE A 9 35.86 -31.36 9.59
CA ILE A 9 35.77 -30.41 8.49
C ILE A 9 37.01 -29.57 8.47
N LEU A 10 37.73 -29.73 7.36
CA LEU A 10 38.80 -28.87 6.87
C LEU A 10 38.28 -27.44 6.63
N GLY A 11 39.10 -26.49 7.05
CA GLY A 11 38.72 -25.06 6.94
C GLY A 11 38.67 -24.54 5.51
N LEU A 12 37.74 -23.62 5.34
CA LEU A 12 37.86 -22.49 4.44
C LEU A 12 37.31 -21.27 5.16
N LEU A 13 38.21 -20.40 5.57
CA LEU A 13 37.87 -19.06 6.07
C LEU A 13 37.31 -18.22 4.93
N LEU A 14 35.99 -18.14 4.85
CA LEU A 14 35.30 -17.04 4.20
C LEU A 14 34.65 -16.24 5.32
N SER A 15 35.25 -15.12 5.65
CA SER A 15 34.73 -14.11 6.58
C SER A 15 33.49 -13.46 5.94
N ALA A 16 32.36 -14.14 6.03
CA ALA A 16 31.05 -13.49 5.96
C ALA A 16 30.74 -12.99 7.38
N ASN A 17 30.71 -11.68 7.55
CA ASN A 17 30.16 -11.03 8.74
C ASN A 17 28.64 -11.28 8.78
N SER A 18 28.23 -12.50 9.15
CA SER A 18 26.90 -12.75 9.65
C SER A 18 26.91 -12.31 11.10
N ALA A 19 26.39 -11.12 11.40
CA ALA A 19 26.04 -10.77 12.75
C ALA A 19 25.10 -11.87 13.25
N SER A 20 25.57 -12.73 14.17
CA SER A 20 24.70 -13.72 14.80
C SER A 20 23.63 -12.95 15.56
N ALA A 21 22.37 -13.39 15.45
CA ALA A 21 21.27 -12.79 16.19
C ALA A 21 21.62 -12.78 17.69
N ALA A 22 21.42 -11.62 18.35
CA ALA A 22 21.68 -11.53 19.78
C ALA A 22 20.69 -12.40 20.55
N VAL A 23 21.20 -13.19 21.52
CA VAL A 23 20.37 -13.95 22.45
C VAL A 23 19.76 -12.98 23.45
N LEU A 24 18.42 -12.94 23.53
CA LEU A 24 17.67 -12.04 24.41
C LEU A 24 17.22 -12.72 25.70
N ALA A 25 16.99 -14.03 25.65
CA ALA A 25 16.68 -14.88 26.82
C ALA A 25 17.10 -16.33 26.54
N THR A 26 17.23 -17.13 27.60
CA THR A 26 17.46 -18.57 27.52
C THR A 26 16.50 -19.29 28.46
N VAL A 27 15.79 -20.28 27.98
CA VAL A 27 14.85 -21.10 28.75
C VAL A 27 15.28 -22.55 28.65
N ASN A 28 15.69 -23.14 29.76
CA ASN A 28 16.15 -24.54 29.86
C ASN A 28 17.24 -24.96 28.86
N GLY A 29 17.93 -24.00 28.23
CA GLY A 29 18.97 -24.22 27.23
C GLY A 29 18.56 -23.82 25.81
N ASP A 30 17.30 -23.55 25.57
CA ASP A 30 16.79 -23.02 24.29
C ASP A 30 16.88 -21.49 24.27
N GLU A 31 17.41 -20.93 23.19
CA GLU A 31 17.67 -19.52 23.05
C GLU A 31 16.50 -18.80 22.36
N ILE A 32 16.11 -17.65 22.91
CA ILE A 32 15.20 -16.71 22.29
C ILE A 32 16.05 -15.59 21.70
N THR A 33 16.06 -15.47 20.38
CA THR A 33 16.91 -14.58 19.65
C THR A 33 16.23 -13.26 19.25
N SER A 34 17.04 -12.24 19.00
CA SER A 34 16.55 -10.95 18.48
C SER A 34 15.79 -11.09 17.16
N ASP A 35 16.18 -12.02 16.29
CA ASP A 35 15.55 -12.22 14.99
C ASP A 35 14.15 -12.81 15.13
N GLU A 36 13.98 -13.78 16.05
CA GLU A 36 12.68 -14.36 16.34
C GLU A 36 11.72 -13.32 16.94
N VAL A 37 12.19 -12.54 17.91
CA VAL A 37 11.41 -11.47 18.52
C VAL A 37 11.04 -10.42 17.50
N ASN A 38 11.99 -9.98 16.65
CA ASN A 38 11.71 -9.01 15.59
C ASN A 38 10.70 -9.53 14.56
N LYS A 39 10.77 -10.81 14.19
CA LYS A 39 9.80 -11.44 13.30
C LYS A 39 8.39 -11.34 13.88
N VAL A 40 8.19 -11.73 15.13
CA VAL A 40 6.88 -11.66 15.81
C VAL A 40 6.39 -10.22 15.91
N LEU A 41 7.28 -9.26 16.23
CA LEU A 41 6.96 -7.83 16.29
C LEU A 41 6.51 -7.29 14.93
N MET A 42 7.21 -7.62 13.87
CA MET A 42 6.87 -7.17 12.52
C MET A 42 5.56 -7.78 12.02
N GLU A 43 5.31 -9.06 12.27
CA GLU A 43 4.05 -9.72 11.95
C GLU A 43 2.88 -9.13 12.74
N GLY A 44 3.00 -8.97 14.05
CA GLY A 44 1.96 -8.44 14.93
C GLY A 44 1.61 -6.97 14.67
N THR A 45 2.57 -6.18 14.20
CA THR A 45 2.37 -4.76 13.87
C THR A 45 2.14 -4.50 12.39
N GLN A 46 2.09 -5.54 11.56
CA GLN A 46 1.97 -5.42 10.10
C GLN A 46 3.08 -4.54 9.49
N GLY A 47 4.31 -4.70 9.95
CA GLY A 47 5.47 -3.95 9.50
C GLY A 47 5.60 -2.54 10.06
N ARG A 48 4.75 -2.12 11.00
CA ARG A 48 4.72 -0.76 11.55
C ARG A 48 5.48 -0.59 12.88
N PHE A 49 6.19 -1.62 13.34
CA PHE A 49 6.90 -1.58 14.62
C PHE A 49 7.84 -0.38 14.74
N ASP A 50 8.67 -0.12 13.72
CA ASP A 50 9.66 0.95 13.73
C ASP A 50 9.05 2.37 13.73
N SER A 51 7.77 2.49 13.39
CA SER A 51 7.04 3.76 13.42
C SER A 51 6.42 4.10 14.78
N LEU A 52 6.50 3.18 15.75
CA LEU A 52 5.98 3.39 17.10
C LEU A 52 6.94 4.26 17.93
N PRO A 53 6.43 5.02 18.93
CA PRO A 53 7.27 5.67 19.94
C PRO A 53 8.19 4.68 20.66
N ALA A 54 9.40 5.11 21.04
CA ALA A 54 10.44 4.23 21.61
C ALA A 54 9.99 3.50 22.90
N ASP A 55 9.22 4.15 23.74
CA ASP A 55 8.63 3.56 24.95
C ASP A 55 7.69 2.40 24.59
N LYS A 56 6.87 2.56 23.55
CA LYS A 56 5.95 1.53 23.06
C LYS A 56 6.68 0.38 22.36
N GLN A 57 7.75 0.67 21.65
CA GLN A 57 8.61 -0.38 21.08
C GLN A 57 9.20 -1.24 22.20
N ASN A 58 9.73 -0.62 23.26
CA ASN A 58 10.33 -1.34 24.38
C ASN A 58 9.28 -2.17 25.16
N GLU A 59 8.11 -1.59 25.46
CA GLU A 59 7.02 -2.29 26.11
C GLU A 59 6.59 -3.52 25.31
N LEU A 60 6.40 -3.35 23.98
CA LEU A 60 5.96 -4.42 23.10
C LEU A 60 7.01 -5.52 22.97
N ARG A 61 8.29 -5.14 22.82
CA ARG A 61 9.40 -6.08 22.78
C ARG A 61 9.47 -6.93 24.04
N GLN A 62 9.39 -6.31 25.22
CA GLN A 62 9.41 -7.03 26.47
C GLN A 62 8.25 -8.00 26.60
N ARG A 63 7.04 -7.57 26.21
CA ARG A 63 5.85 -8.43 26.22
C ARG A 63 5.99 -9.65 25.30
N ILE A 64 6.61 -9.47 24.12
CA ILE A 64 6.85 -10.59 23.19
C ILE A 64 7.86 -11.55 23.79
N ILE A 65 8.97 -11.07 24.35
CA ILE A 65 9.98 -11.92 25.01
C ILE A 65 9.34 -12.75 26.13
N GLU A 66 8.57 -12.13 27.02
CA GLU A 66 7.86 -12.83 28.10
C GLU A 66 6.86 -13.87 27.56
N GLY A 67 6.15 -13.53 26.49
CA GLY A 67 5.25 -14.46 25.81
C GLY A 67 5.99 -15.67 25.23
N MET A 68 7.14 -15.47 24.62
CA MET A 68 7.97 -16.55 24.07
C MET A 68 8.56 -17.42 25.20
N ILE A 69 9.01 -16.82 26.29
CA ILE A 69 9.46 -17.57 27.49
C ILE A 69 8.32 -18.47 28.02
N ALA A 70 7.13 -17.89 28.18
CA ALA A 70 5.98 -18.66 28.66
C ALA A 70 5.61 -19.81 27.71
N GLN A 71 5.68 -19.58 26.41
CA GLN A 71 5.43 -20.61 25.40
C GLN A 71 6.43 -21.75 25.48
N GLU A 72 7.73 -21.45 25.65
CA GLU A 72 8.79 -22.44 25.78
C GLU A 72 8.61 -23.30 27.05
N LEU A 73 8.31 -22.65 28.18
CA LEU A 73 8.02 -23.36 29.43
C LEU A 73 6.83 -24.31 29.31
N VAL A 74 5.77 -23.89 28.61
CA VAL A 74 4.58 -24.75 28.35
C VAL A 74 4.94 -25.90 27.41
N TYR A 75 5.74 -25.67 26.39
CA TYR A 75 6.20 -26.70 25.47
C TYR A 75 7.05 -27.77 26.17
N ASP A 76 7.99 -27.33 27.00
CA ASP A 76 8.83 -28.22 27.82
C ASP A 76 7.98 -29.11 28.77
N ASP A 77 7.00 -28.52 29.43
CA ASP A 77 6.09 -29.28 30.33
C ASP A 77 5.26 -30.25 29.54
N ALA A 78 4.66 -29.81 28.41
CA ALA A 78 3.90 -30.67 27.52
C ALA A 78 4.74 -31.86 27.01
N GLN A 79 6.02 -31.64 26.72
CA GLN A 79 6.94 -32.73 26.35
C GLN A 79 7.16 -33.71 27.51
N LYS A 80 7.42 -33.20 28.71
CA LYS A 80 7.68 -33.99 29.92
C LYS A 80 6.48 -34.87 30.31
N ILE A 81 5.26 -34.36 30.18
CA ILE A 81 4.04 -35.11 30.53
C ILE A 81 3.47 -35.93 29.35
N GLY A 82 4.19 -35.98 28.20
CA GLY A 82 3.88 -36.85 27.08
C GLY A 82 2.76 -36.35 26.14
N VAL A 83 2.43 -35.05 26.18
CA VAL A 83 1.43 -34.45 25.26
C VAL A 83 1.84 -34.66 23.81
N LEU A 84 3.13 -34.49 23.47
CA LEU A 84 3.64 -34.66 22.11
C LEU A 84 3.51 -36.09 21.58
N ASP A 85 3.35 -37.06 22.47
CA ASP A 85 3.11 -38.45 22.12
C ASP A 85 1.63 -38.83 22.05
N SER A 86 0.73 -37.95 22.50
CA SER A 86 -0.70 -38.18 22.47
C SER A 86 -1.23 -38.35 21.05
N LYS A 87 -2.31 -39.10 20.93
CA LYS A 87 -2.99 -39.33 19.66
C LYS A 87 -3.53 -38.02 19.09
N GLU A 88 -4.08 -37.20 19.96
CA GLU A 88 -4.64 -35.89 19.64
C GLU A 88 -3.59 -34.96 19.01
N TYR A 89 -2.44 -34.81 19.66
CA TYR A 89 -1.35 -33.98 19.15
C TYR A 89 -0.87 -34.48 17.77
N LYS A 90 -0.65 -35.79 17.62
CA LYS A 90 -0.18 -36.37 16.36
C LYS A 90 -1.17 -36.16 15.21
N GLN A 91 -2.47 -36.32 15.50
CA GLN A 91 -3.52 -36.08 14.50
C GLN A 91 -3.61 -34.61 14.07
N GLU A 92 -3.58 -33.68 15.03
CA GLU A 92 -3.59 -32.24 14.74
C GLU A 92 -2.34 -31.82 13.97
N LEU A 93 -1.17 -32.30 14.38
CA LEU A 93 0.08 -32.02 13.69
C LEU A 93 0.04 -32.52 12.24
N GLU A 94 -0.42 -33.75 12.01
CA GLU A 94 -0.54 -34.32 10.68
C GLU A 94 -1.53 -33.52 9.81
N ALA A 95 -2.67 -33.13 10.34
CA ALA A 95 -3.67 -32.32 9.64
C ALA A 95 -3.11 -30.93 9.28
N LEU A 96 -2.40 -30.30 10.21
CA LEU A 96 -1.75 -29.00 10.00
C LEU A 96 -0.67 -29.11 8.91
N VAL A 97 0.21 -30.09 9.02
CA VAL A 97 1.30 -30.31 8.05
C VAL A 97 0.74 -30.58 6.65
N ASN A 98 -0.31 -31.41 6.55
CA ASN A 98 -0.93 -31.70 5.26
C ASN A 98 -1.57 -30.45 4.63
N ARG A 99 -2.25 -29.62 5.42
CA ARG A 99 -2.79 -28.34 4.97
C ARG A 99 -1.69 -27.40 4.46
N LEU A 100 -0.61 -27.27 5.23
CA LEU A 100 0.53 -26.44 4.86
C LEU A 100 1.24 -26.93 3.59
N LYS A 101 1.39 -28.23 3.42
CA LYS A 101 1.95 -28.83 2.19
C LYS A 101 1.14 -28.44 0.95
N VAL A 102 -0.19 -28.54 1.03
CA VAL A 102 -1.07 -28.18 -0.11
C VAL A 102 -0.96 -26.67 -0.42
N GLN A 103 -1.04 -25.83 0.61
CA GLN A 103 -0.94 -24.36 0.43
C GLN A 103 0.42 -23.95 -0.14
N LEU A 104 1.51 -24.51 0.39
CA LEU A 104 2.86 -24.20 -0.08
C LEU A 104 3.08 -24.69 -1.52
N ALA A 105 2.62 -25.89 -1.84
CA ALA A 105 2.70 -26.43 -3.20
C ALA A 105 1.94 -25.54 -4.20
N ALA A 106 0.72 -25.10 -3.86
CA ALA A 106 -0.05 -24.21 -4.69
C ALA A 106 0.66 -22.86 -4.88
N LYS A 107 1.14 -22.25 -3.79
CA LYS A 107 1.87 -20.98 -3.82
C LYS A 107 3.14 -21.06 -4.70
N VAL A 108 3.95 -22.10 -4.49
CA VAL A 108 5.20 -22.29 -5.26
C VAL A 108 4.88 -22.54 -6.74
N TRP A 109 3.85 -23.35 -7.01
CA TRP A 109 3.40 -23.59 -8.36
C TRP A 109 2.94 -22.31 -9.08
N GLU A 110 2.10 -21.49 -8.43
CA GLU A 110 1.66 -20.22 -9.00
C GLU A 110 2.83 -19.28 -9.27
N GLN A 111 3.78 -19.19 -8.34
CA GLN A 111 4.97 -18.38 -8.51
C GLN A 111 5.79 -18.85 -9.73
N GLN A 112 6.00 -20.14 -9.88
CA GLN A 112 6.70 -20.72 -11.04
C GLN A 112 5.98 -20.42 -12.36
N GLN A 113 4.62 -20.47 -12.35
CA GLN A 113 3.86 -20.09 -13.54
C GLN A 113 4.03 -18.61 -13.87
N PHE A 114 4.04 -17.75 -12.88
CA PHE A 114 4.26 -16.30 -13.07
C PHE A 114 5.66 -15.98 -13.57
N GLU A 115 6.68 -16.64 -13.02
CA GLU A 115 8.09 -16.46 -13.45
C GLU A 115 8.34 -16.96 -14.85
N ALA A 116 7.61 -17.99 -15.29
CA ALA A 116 7.70 -18.51 -16.65
C ALA A 116 7.10 -17.59 -17.72
N ILE A 117 6.29 -16.61 -17.33
CA ILE A 117 5.70 -15.63 -18.26
C ILE A 117 6.78 -14.69 -18.75
N LYS A 118 6.96 -14.67 -20.07
CA LYS A 118 7.86 -13.74 -20.75
C LYS A 118 7.06 -12.69 -21.50
N VAL A 119 7.51 -11.46 -21.41
CA VAL A 119 7.03 -10.33 -22.19
C VAL A 119 8.19 -9.84 -23.04
N ASP A 120 8.00 -9.79 -24.35
CA ASP A 120 9.01 -9.31 -25.29
C ASP A 120 9.00 -7.77 -25.32
N ALA A 121 10.16 -7.16 -25.47
CA ALA A 121 10.28 -5.70 -25.61
C ALA A 121 9.47 -5.15 -26.80
N LYS A 122 9.31 -5.96 -27.88
CA LYS A 122 8.44 -5.59 -29.02
C LYS A 122 6.98 -5.52 -28.63
N GLU A 123 6.51 -6.43 -27.77
CA GLU A 123 5.13 -6.40 -27.27
C GLU A 123 4.88 -5.17 -26.41
N VAL A 124 5.85 -4.81 -25.55
CA VAL A 124 5.79 -3.60 -24.73
C VAL A 124 5.69 -2.35 -25.60
N LYS A 125 6.54 -2.28 -26.65
CA LYS A 125 6.52 -1.14 -27.57
C LYS A 125 5.22 -1.10 -28.38
N ALA A 126 4.75 -2.24 -28.89
CA ALA A 126 3.50 -2.32 -29.62
C ALA A 126 2.28 -1.89 -28.77
N TYR A 127 2.26 -2.28 -27.49
CA TYR A 127 1.23 -1.85 -26.58
C TYR A 127 1.23 -0.33 -26.38
N PHE A 128 2.41 0.26 -26.15
CA PHE A 128 2.57 1.70 -26.02
C PHE A 128 2.06 2.45 -27.25
N ASP A 129 2.44 1.99 -28.46
CA ASP A 129 2.06 2.64 -29.71
C ASP A 129 0.55 2.51 -30.01
N ALA A 130 -0.04 1.40 -29.61
CA ALA A 130 -1.46 1.13 -29.82
C ALA A 130 -2.40 1.85 -28.83
N ASN A 131 -1.87 2.29 -27.65
CA ASN A 131 -2.67 2.86 -26.57
C ASN A 131 -2.14 4.22 -26.09
N PRO A 132 -1.89 5.20 -26.97
CA PRO A 132 -1.25 6.46 -26.62
C PRO A 132 -2.05 7.27 -25.56
N GLU A 133 -3.36 7.10 -25.51
CA GLU A 133 -4.25 7.79 -24.58
C GLU A 133 -4.07 7.34 -23.11
N GLU A 134 -3.57 6.12 -22.90
CA GLU A 134 -3.30 5.60 -21.56
C GLU A 134 -2.05 6.24 -20.93
N PHE A 135 -1.16 6.79 -21.77
CA PHE A 135 0.14 7.33 -21.36
C PHE A 135 0.17 8.86 -21.39
N VAL A 136 -0.89 9.45 -20.89
CA VAL A 136 -1.01 10.89 -20.71
C VAL A 136 -1.18 11.19 -19.23
N ASP A 137 -0.23 11.92 -18.63
CA ASP A 137 -0.47 12.56 -17.34
C ASP A 137 -1.44 13.70 -17.58
N LYS A 138 -2.68 13.52 -17.12
CA LYS A 138 -3.79 14.45 -17.39
C LYS A 138 -3.51 15.80 -16.74
N GLU A 139 -4.07 16.87 -17.36
CA GLU A 139 -4.08 18.20 -16.75
C GLU A 139 -4.59 18.12 -15.31
N LYS A 140 -3.86 18.73 -14.39
CA LYS A 140 -4.21 18.88 -12.97
C LYS A 140 -4.13 20.34 -12.58
N ILE A 141 -5.03 20.76 -11.71
CA ILE A 141 -4.98 22.08 -11.10
C ILE A 141 -4.91 21.96 -9.60
N HIS A 142 -4.16 22.85 -8.97
CA HIS A 142 -4.19 23.09 -7.54
C HIS A 142 -5.10 24.28 -7.29
N ALA A 143 -6.20 24.06 -6.60
CA ALA A 143 -7.15 25.11 -6.32
C ALA A 143 -7.50 25.21 -4.84
N ARG A 144 -7.94 26.43 -4.47
CA ARG A 144 -8.61 26.71 -3.20
C ARG A 144 -10.04 27.11 -3.47
N HIS A 145 -10.93 26.86 -2.52
CA HIS A 145 -12.30 27.36 -2.62
C HIS A 145 -12.83 27.91 -1.28
N ILE A 146 -13.76 28.84 -1.43
CA ILE A 146 -14.63 29.32 -0.32
C ILE A 146 -16.04 28.91 -0.70
N LEU A 147 -16.70 28.13 0.14
CA LEU A 147 -18.10 27.73 -0.03
C LEU A 147 -18.96 28.53 0.92
N VAL A 148 -19.98 29.17 0.40
CA VAL A 148 -20.97 29.94 1.16
C VAL A 148 -22.40 29.58 0.73
N LYS A 149 -23.39 29.97 1.56
CA LYS A 149 -24.78 29.58 1.34
C LYS A 149 -25.48 30.44 0.28
N THR A 150 -25.10 31.71 0.15
CA THR A 150 -25.80 32.66 -0.74
C THR A 150 -24.87 33.23 -1.79
N GLU A 151 -25.45 33.58 -2.94
CA GLU A 151 -24.73 34.22 -4.02
C GLU A 151 -24.18 35.59 -3.62
N GLY A 152 -24.95 36.37 -2.84
CA GLY A 152 -24.53 37.69 -2.37
C GLY A 152 -23.29 37.65 -1.47
N GLU A 153 -23.16 36.62 -0.61
CA GLU A 153 -21.94 36.40 0.18
C GLU A 153 -20.72 36.13 -0.74
N ALA A 154 -20.89 35.25 -1.73
CA ALA A 154 -19.84 34.91 -2.66
C ALA A 154 -19.42 36.13 -3.50
N GLN A 155 -20.38 36.93 -4.00
CA GLN A 155 -20.12 38.18 -4.73
C GLN A 155 -19.35 39.19 -3.85
N SER A 156 -19.71 39.32 -2.57
CA SER A 156 -19.04 40.23 -1.62
C SER A 156 -17.59 39.80 -1.39
N ILE A 157 -17.34 38.48 -1.29
CA ILE A 157 -15.98 37.90 -1.18
C ILE A 157 -15.16 38.22 -2.42
N ILE A 158 -15.71 37.97 -3.61
CA ILE A 158 -15.03 38.26 -4.89
C ILE A 158 -14.70 39.76 -4.97
N LYS A 159 -15.67 40.64 -4.64
CA LYS A 159 -15.50 42.08 -4.69
C LYS A 159 -14.38 42.58 -3.78
N SER A 160 -14.27 42.02 -2.55
CA SER A 160 -13.24 42.40 -1.58
C SER A 160 -11.81 42.06 -2.04
N MET A 161 -11.65 41.10 -2.93
CA MET A 161 -10.35 40.63 -3.44
C MET A 161 -10.03 41.09 -4.85
N LYS A 162 -10.96 41.80 -5.54
CA LYS A 162 -10.86 42.15 -6.95
C LYS A 162 -9.60 42.99 -7.30
N ALA A 163 -9.13 43.81 -6.36
CA ALA A 163 -7.94 44.66 -6.56
C ALA A 163 -6.63 44.00 -6.14
N LEU A 164 -6.69 42.77 -5.60
CA LEU A 164 -5.51 42.05 -5.10
C LEU A 164 -4.94 41.13 -6.17
N SER A 165 -3.62 40.90 -6.09
CA SER A 165 -2.92 39.94 -6.96
C SER A 165 -1.75 39.28 -6.22
N GLY A 166 -1.21 38.20 -6.79
CA GLY A 166 -0.07 37.46 -6.23
C GLY A 166 -0.29 37.03 -4.78
N ASP A 167 0.75 37.11 -3.96
CA ASP A 167 0.71 36.69 -2.56
C ASP A 167 -0.35 37.39 -1.71
N LYS A 168 -0.63 38.69 -2.02
CA LYS A 168 -1.68 39.43 -1.32
C LYS A 168 -3.07 38.78 -1.55
N LEU A 169 -3.37 38.45 -2.80
CA LEU A 169 -4.61 37.76 -3.14
C LEU A 169 -4.68 36.38 -2.48
N ARG A 170 -3.61 35.60 -2.59
CA ARG A 170 -3.52 34.26 -1.99
C ARG A 170 -3.74 34.28 -0.47
N ASN A 171 -3.04 35.16 0.24
CA ASN A 171 -3.12 35.26 1.68
C ASN A 171 -4.50 35.73 2.15
N GLU A 172 -5.11 36.70 1.48
CA GLU A 172 -6.47 37.16 1.76
C GLU A 172 -7.49 36.06 1.49
N PHE A 173 -7.33 35.31 0.39
CA PHE A 173 -8.20 34.17 0.08
C PHE A 173 -8.16 33.12 1.20
N ILE A 174 -6.96 32.77 1.67
CA ILE A 174 -6.77 31.82 2.79
C ILE A 174 -7.45 32.32 4.07
N ALA A 175 -7.30 33.60 4.39
CA ALA A 175 -7.92 34.19 5.57
C ALA A 175 -9.46 34.16 5.48
N GLN A 176 -10.02 34.54 4.33
CA GLN A 176 -11.46 34.52 4.13
C GLN A 176 -12.01 33.08 4.06
N ALA A 177 -11.26 32.15 3.49
CA ALA A 177 -11.64 30.73 3.51
C ALA A 177 -11.76 30.20 4.94
N LYS A 178 -10.79 30.50 5.80
CA LYS A 178 -10.81 30.10 7.22
C LYS A 178 -11.97 30.71 8.01
N SER A 179 -12.34 31.96 7.70
CA SER A 179 -13.33 32.73 8.49
C SER A 179 -14.74 32.58 7.96
N LYS A 180 -14.96 32.38 6.66
CA LYS A 180 -16.28 32.44 6.02
C LYS A 180 -16.72 31.15 5.34
N SER A 181 -15.79 30.27 4.95
CA SER A 181 -16.17 29.06 4.25
C SER A 181 -16.87 28.06 5.14
N THR A 182 -17.98 27.52 4.63
CA THR A 182 -18.71 26.40 5.27
C THR A 182 -18.24 25.04 4.78
N GLY A 183 -17.29 25.00 3.86
CA GLY A 183 -16.75 23.76 3.29
C GLY A 183 -15.74 23.07 4.19
N PRO A 184 -15.52 21.76 4.02
CA PRO A 184 -14.62 20.96 4.87
C PRO A 184 -13.15 21.37 4.78
N SER A 185 -12.75 22.05 3.71
CA SER A 185 -11.40 22.57 3.52
C SER A 185 -11.15 23.94 4.20
N ALA A 186 -12.17 24.54 4.84
CA ALA A 186 -12.07 25.88 5.45
C ALA A 186 -10.87 26.03 6.40
N ALA A 187 -10.67 25.10 7.33
CA ALA A 187 -9.56 25.10 8.29
C ALA A 187 -8.17 25.08 7.62
N LYS A 188 -8.08 24.51 6.43
CA LYS A 188 -6.87 24.48 5.59
C LYS A 188 -6.77 25.68 4.62
N GLY A 189 -7.58 26.75 4.83
CA GLY A 189 -7.62 27.89 3.96
C GLY A 189 -8.21 27.58 2.58
N GLY A 190 -9.18 26.69 2.53
CA GLY A 190 -9.88 26.27 1.33
C GLY A 190 -9.11 25.32 0.42
N ASP A 191 -7.95 24.83 0.82
CA ASP A 191 -7.06 24.00 0.01
C ASP A 191 -7.70 22.65 -0.40
N LEU A 192 -7.72 22.38 -1.71
CA LEU A 192 -8.22 21.13 -2.30
C LEU A 192 -7.10 20.22 -2.84
N GLY A 193 -5.84 20.72 -2.81
CA GLY A 193 -4.72 20.04 -3.43
C GLY A 193 -4.83 20.00 -4.95
N TYR A 194 -4.00 19.17 -5.59
CA TYR A 194 -4.08 18.90 -7.02
C TYR A 194 -5.17 17.87 -7.34
N PHE A 195 -5.96 18.18 -8.35
CA PHE A 195 -6.98 17.24 -8.86
C PHE A 195 -7.06 17.33 -10.40
N PRO A 196 -7.33 16.18 -11.06
CA PRO A 196 -7.56 16.13 -12.50
C PRO A 196 -9.00 16.56 -12.83
N ARG A 197 -9.23 16.86 -14.11
CA ARG A 197 -10.58 17.14 -14.64
C ARG A 197 -11.53 15.96 -14.37
N GLY A 198 -12.75 16.28 -13.93
CA GLY A 198 -13.81 15.30 -13.64
C GLY A 198 -13.84 14.77 -12.20
N GLN A 199 -12.94 15.19 -11.31
CA GLN A 199 -12.96 14.81 -9.90
C GLN A 199 -13.92 15.64 -9.04
N MET A 200 -14.19 16.89 -9.46
CA MET A 200 -15.12 17.78 -8.77
C MET A 200 -16.47 17.81 -9.45
N VAL A 201 -17.49 18.38 -8.80
CA VAL A 201 -18.82 18.58 -9.41
C VAL A 201 -18.72 19.37 -10.71
N PRO A 202 -19.54 19.08 -11.73
CA PRO A 202 -19.36 19.61 -13.09
C PRO A 202 -19.18 21.13 -13.15
N SER A 203 -20.06 21.91 -12.52
CA SER A 203 -19.98 23.38 -12.55
C SER A 203 -18.69 23.94 -11.95
N PHE A 204 -18.23 23.36 -10.84
CA PHE A 204 -16.94 23.72 -10.24
C PHE A 204 -15.78 23.33 -11.15
N ASN A 205 -15.81 22.11 -11.67
CA ASN A 205 -14.77 21.57 -12.54
C ASN A 205 -14.59 22.46 -13.78
N ASP A 206 -15.67 22.78 -14.49
CA ASP A 206 -15.62 23.57 -15.72
C ASP A 206 -15.12 24.99 -15.46
N ALA A 207 -15.61 25.62 -14.40
CA ALA A 207 -15.15 26.95 -14.00
C ALA A 207 -13.65 26.95 -13.64
N ALA A 208 -13.21 26.03 -12.78
CA ALA A 208 -11.84 25.99 -12.28
C ALA A 208 -10.82 25.73 -13.41
N PHE A 209 -11.10 24.80 -14.31
CA PHE A 209 -10.20 24.48 -15.42
C PHE A 209 -10.15 25.56 -16.52
N ALA A 210 -11.20 26.38 -16.65
CA ALA A 210 -11.22 27.53 -17.56
C ALA A 210 -10.43 28.73 -17.04
N MET A 211 -10.17 28.81 -15.73
CA MET A 211 -9.46 29.92 -15.10
C MET A 211 -7.95 29.85 -15.34
N LYS A 212 -7.29 31.02 -15.25
CA LYS A 212 -5.83 31.12 -15.28
C LYS A 212 -5.25 30.89 -13.89
N GLU A 213 -3.99 30.45 -13.83
CA GLU A 213 -3.22 30.39 -12.61
C GLU A 213 -3.11 31.79 -11.96
N GLY A 214 -3.16 31.83 -10.63
CA GLY A 214 -3.15 33.05 -9.84
C GLY A 214 -4.46 33.85 -9.86
N ALA A 215 -5.51 33.34 -10.54
CA ALA A 215 -6.77 34.06 -10.67
C ALA A 215 -7.83 33.54 -9.66
N ILE A 216 -8.71 34.48 -9.28
CA ILE A 216 -9.97 34.20 -8.55
C ILE A 216 -11.13 34.16 -9.55
N SER A 217 -12.16 33.35 -9.28
CA SER A 217 -13.38 33.34 -10.10
C SER A 217 -14.03 34.71 -10.18
N SER A 218 -14.39 35.16 -11.38
CA SER A 218 -15.00 36.47 -11.61
C SER A 218 -16.47 36.53 -11.13
N THR A 219 -17.12 35.39 -11.04
CA THR A 219 -18.49 35.23 -10.57
C THR A 219 -18.59 34.03 -9.64
N PRO A 220 -19.58 33.99 -8.74
CA PRO A 220 -19.86 32.81 -7.94
C PRO A 220 -20.18 31.57 -8.80
N VAL A 221 -19.64 30.43 -8.44
CA VAL A 221 -19.90 29.15 -9.11
C VAL A 221 -20.91 28.35 -8.29
N GLN A 222 -22.10 28.20 -8.81
CA GLN A 222 -23.18 27.47 -8.13
C GLN A 222 -23.00 25.95 -8.23
N SER A 223 -23.27 25.26 -7.13
CA SER A 223 -23.38 23.79 -7.07
C SER A 223 -24.52 23.37 -6.13
N GLN A 224 -24.74 22.07 -5.99
CA GLN A 224 -25.70 21.55 -5.00
C GLN A 224 -25.31 21.85 -3.54
N PHE A 225 -24.08 22.26 -3.27
CA PHE A 225 -23.57 22.57 -1.94
C PHE A 225 -23.68 24.06 -1.57
N GLY A 226 -23.96 24.93 -2.53
CA GLY A 226 -24.00 26.38 -2.40
C GLY A 226 -23.20 27.09 -3.49
N TYR A 227 -22.61 28.23 -3.13
CA TYR A 227 -21.86 29.07 -4.04
C TYR A 227 -20.38 29.06 -3.69
N HIS A 228 -19.57 28.75 -4.69
CA HIS A 228 -18.11 28.67 -4.56
C HIS A 228 -17.44 29.92 -5.13
N VAL A 229 -16.46 30.43 -4.41
CA VAL A 229 -15.41 31.30 -4.93
C VAL A 229 -14.17 30.45 -5.07
N ILE A 230 -13.55 30.48 -6.25
CA ILE A 230 -12.44 29.59 -6.60
C ILE A 230 -11.17 30.42 -6.81
N TYR A 231 -10.04 29.96 -6.31
CA TYR A 231 -8.71 30.49 -6.60
C TYR A 231 -7.84 29.38 -7.15
N ILE A 232 -7.19 29.61 -8.28
CA ILE A 232 -6.27 28.67 -8.89
C ILE A 232 -4.86 28.98 -8.41
N GLU A 233 -4.27 28.07 -7.68
CA GLU A 233 -2.95 28.21 -7.10
C GLU A 233 -1.84 27.81 -8.09
N ASP A 234 -2.06 26.71 -8.84
CA ASP A 234 -1.12 26.20 -9.85
C ASP A 234 -1.84 25.37 -10.92
N LYS A 235 -1.28 25.27 -12.09
CA LYS A 235 -1.76 24.44 -13.21
C LYS A 235 -0.64 23.59 -13.78
N LYS A 236 -0.85 22.28 -13.78
CA LYS A 236 0.03 21.33 -14.45
C LYS A 236 -0.62 20.89 -15.75
N PRO A 237 -0.09 21.30 -16.90
CA PRO A 237 -0.66 20.90 -18.19
C PRO A 237 -0.56 19.39 -18.38
N ALA A 238 -1.44 18.86 -19.23
CA ALA A 238 -1.32 17.47 -19.65
C ALA A 238 0.03 17.23 -20.34
N LYS A 239 0.69 16.13 -19.98
CA LYS A 239 1.98 15.73 -20.55
C LYS A 239 1.85 14.31 -21.10
N LYS A 240 2.26 14.09 -22.35
CA LYS A 240 2.47 12.74 -22.88
C LYS A 240 3.69 12.14 -22.21
N LEU A 241 3.53 10.95 -21.65
CA LEU A 241 4.64 10.19 -21.07
C LEU A 241 5.41 9.50 -22.18
N GLY A 242 6.73 9.56 -22.11
CA GLY A 242 7.61 8.88 -23.05
C GLY A 242 7.64 7.36 -22.80
N PHE A 243 7.97 6.59 -23.84
CA PHE A 243 8.07 5.13 -23.75
C PHE A 243 8.95 4.68 -22.57
N ASP A 244 10.12 5.32 -22.40
CA ASP A 244 11.05 4.96 -21.32
C ASP A 244 10.52 5.24 -19.91
N GLU A 245 9.61 6.21 -19.78
CA GLU A 245 8.97 6.53 -18.50
C GLU A 245 7.97 5.43 -18.08
N VAL A 246 7.36 4.72 -19.03
CA VAL A 246 6.25 3.80 -18.79
C VAL A 246 6.52 2.34 -19.15
N LYS A 247 7.65 2.03 -19.81
CA LYS A 247 7.97 0.67 -20.30
C LYS A 247 7.88 -0.40 -19.22
N ASN A 248 8.41 -0.14 -18.02
CA ASN A 248 8.37 -1.11 -16.92
C ASN A 248 6.93 -1.34 -16.42
N PHE A 249 6.12 -0.30 -16.37
CA PHE A 249 4.71 -0.41 -16.03
C PHE A 249 3.95 -1.27 -17.06
N ILE A 250 4.17 -1.01 -18.35
CA ILE A 250 3.56 -1.77 -19.45
C ILE A 250 4.00 -3.24 -19.39
N GLU A 251 5.28 -3.50 -19.19
CA GLU A 251 5.82 -4.86 -19.07
C GLU A 251 5.14 -5.63 -17.93
N GLN A 252 5.04 -5.04 -16.75
CA GLN A 252 4.37 -5.67 -15.60
C GLN A 252 2.89 -5.91 -15.87
N ARG A 253 2.19 -4.97 -16.49
CA ARG A 253 0.79 -5.12 -16.89
C ARG A 253 0.61 -6.28 -17.87
N LEU A 254 1.36 -6.29 -18.95
CA LEU A 254 1.30 -7.38 -19.94
C LEU A 254 1.65 -8.73 -19.34
N LYS A 255 2.63 -8.78 -18.43
CA LYS A 255 2.99 -9.99 -17.69
C LYS A 255 1.81 -10.49 -16.85
N MET A 256 1.13 -9.60 -16.15
CA MET A 256 -0.04 -9.94 -15.34
C MET A 256 -1.22 -10.43 -16.20
N ASP A 257 -1.50 -9.77 -17.32
CA ASP A 257 -2.56 -10.16 -18.25
C ASP A 257 -2.30 -11.54 -18.87
N LYS A 258 -1.05 -11.79 -19.31
CA LYS A 258 -0.64 -13.11 -19.79
C LYS A 258 -0.72 -14.19 -18.72
N PHE A 259 -0.33 -13.84 -17.48
CA PHE A 259 -0.42 -14.77 -16.36
C PHE A 259 -1.89 -15.15 -16.10
N LYS A 260 -2.79 -14.18 -16.02
CA LYS A 260 -4.22 -14.42 -15.82
C LYS A 260 -4.79 -15.36 -16.91
N ALA A 261 -4.55 -15.06 -18.17
CA ALA A 261 -5.01 -15.89 -19.29
C ALA A 261 -4.40 -17.33 -19.23
N THR A 262 -3.11 -17.43 -18.87
CA THR A 262 -2.44 -18.72 -18.72
C THR A 262 -3.05 -19.54 -17.59
N MET A 263 -3.34 -18.91 -16.45
CA MET A 263 -3.95 -19.56 -15.29
C MET A 263 -5.38 -20.02 -15.57
N GLU A 264 -6.19 -19.21 -16.23
CA GLU A 264 -7.55 -19.59 -16.67
C GLU A 264 -7.52 -20.84 -17.53
N LYS A 265 -6.64 -20.85 -18.54
CA LYS A 265 -6.46 -22.02 -19.42
C LYS A 265 -5.98 -23.24 -18.64
N LYS A 266 -4.93 -23.12 -17.82
CA LYS A 266 -4.40 -24.23 -17.02
C LYS A 266 -5.44 -24.80 -16.06
N MET A 267 -6.22 -23.95 -15.39
CA MET A 267 -7.29 -24.41 -14.50
C MET A 267 -8.38 -25.13 -15.27
N SER A 268 -8.75 -24.65 -16.45
CA SER A 268 -9.70 -25.34 -17.35
C SER A 268 -9.17 -26.73 -17.74
N ASP A 269 -7.91 -26.81 -18.19
CA ASP A 269 -7.26 -28.05 -18.61
C ASP A 269 -7.14 -29.06 -17.45
N LEU A 270 -6.79 -28.59 -16.26
CA LEU A 270 -6.71 -29.43 -15.06
C LEU A 270 -8.09 -29.96 -14.65
N ARG A 271 -9.13 -29.13 -14.69
CA ARG A 271 -10.51 -29.57 -14.38
C ARG A 271 -11.03 -30.58 -15.39
N ALA A 272 -10.73 -30.39 -16.67
CA ALA A 272 -11.15 -31.32 -17.72
C ALA A 272 -10.53 -32.73 -17.57
N LYS A 273 -9.33 -32.80 -16.97
CA LYS A 273 -8.61 -34.08 -16.73
C LYS A 273 -8.94 -34.71 -15.38
N ALA A 274 -9.52 -33.95 -14.47
CA ALA A 274 -9.78 -34.41 -13.12
C ALA A 274 -11.12 -35.17 -13.02
N LYS A 275 -11.16 -36.25 -12.23
CA LYS A 275 -12.41 -36.89 -11.85
C LYS A 275 -12.99 -36.17 -10.64
N ILE A 276 -13.96 -35.26 -10.89
CA ILE A 276 -14.60 -34.46 -9.84
C ILE A 276 -15.98 -35.05 -9.56
N THR A 277 -16.27 -35.38 -8.32
CA THR A 277 -17.58 -35.85 -7.87
C THR A 277 -18.08 -34.93 -6.77
N TYR A 278 -19.31 -34.45 -6.93
CA TYR A 278 -19.98 -33.65 -5.90
C TYR A 278 -20.91 -34.60 -5.11
N THR A 279 -20.68 -34.66 -3.80
CA THR A 279 -21.65 -35.33 -2.88
C THR A 279 -22.61 -34.26 -2.36
N LYS A 280 -23.89 -34.56 -2.41
CA LYS A 280 -24.97 -33.73 -1.85
C LYS A 280 -25.04 -33.87 -0.34
#